data_69b34118e465261f8c3b6a4e05318865
#
_entry.id   69b34118e465261f8c3b6a4e05318865
#
_cell.length_a   1.000
_cell.length_b   1.000
_cell.length_c   1.000
_cell.angle_alpha   90.00
_cell.angle_beta   90.00
_cell.angle_gamma   90.00
#
_symmetry.space_group_name_H-M   'P 1'
#
loop_
_entity.id
_entity.type
_entity.pdbx_description
1 polymer ?
#
loop_
_entity_poly.entity_id
_entity_poly.type
_entity_poly.pdbx_seq_one_letter_code
_entity_poly.pdbx_strand_id
1 'polypeptide(L)'
;MTNACAQAKRIGLPLFPLAAECRTIRDMNYRHQFHAGNAADCMKHLALVLALEQLLQKDRALYYVDTHAGAGRYDLGQTAEAEMGIKRLWPQRRALLELRPWLDLLLAENSGKELHSYLGSPLLAARLLRPQDTIFLLEKVPGIAQELRQSLAARPQSSVLVEDGYQFLQRKAPPAPGRGLVLVDPPFEAVGEWEQLADSLLAAQQNWPQASFLVWYPVKIRGKISRLGQRLQAQTAVQTVELLWEEESGPERLIGSGLLLIRPLWGFSERFLAALGRMAPQLAPAGGWSLQMRDLAQRGSRPQNDQQRLGNRRK
;
A
#
# COMPACT_ATOMS: atom_id res chain seq x y z
N MET A 1 -10.57 1.58 -40.51
CA MET A 1 -9.29 0.89 -40.70
C MET A 1 -9.06 0.60 -42.15
N THR A 2 -8.57 1.51 -42.95
CA THR A 2 -8.16 1.23 -44.35
C THR A 2 -7.94 2.57 -45.02
N ASN A 3 -6.75 3.11 -44.98
CA ASN A 3 -6.19 3.98 -46.02
C ASN A 3 -4.78 4.50 -45.72
N ALA A 4 -4.31 4.44 -44.44
CA ALA A 4 -2.95 4.91 -44.11
C ALA A 4 -1.85 3.88 -44.44
N CYS A 5 -2.18 2.59 -44.48
CA CYS A 5 -1.21 1.52 -44.71
C CYS A 5 -0.91 1.28 -46.20
N ALA A 6 -1.82 1.74 -47.10
CA ALA A 6 -1.64 1.60 -48.56
C ALA A 6 -0.77 2.69 -49.18
N GLN A 7 -0.60 3.84 -48.50
CA GLN A 7 0.21 4.95 -49.04
C GLN A 7 1.68 4.85 -48.68
N ALA A 8 2.07 4.16 -47.59
CA ALA A 8 3.46 4.03 -47.16
C ALA A 8 4.31 3.09 -48.04
N LYS A 9 3.69 2.20 -48.83
CA LYS A 9 4.40 1.27 -49.71
C LYS A 9 4.88 1.89 -51.05
N ARG A 10 4.55 3.16 -51.32
CA ARG A 10 4.94 3.84 -52.57
C ARG A 10 6.14 4.74 -52.50
N ILE A 11 6.77 4.92 -51.33
CA ILE A 11 7.85 5.92 -51.16
C ILE A 11 9.08 5.27 -50.50
N GLY A 12 9.48 4.08 -50.84
CA GLY A 12 10.83 3.51 -50.66
C GLY A 12 11.63 3.90 -49.37
N LEU A 13 10.97 4.20 -48.24
CA LEU A 13 11.62 4.48 -46.99
C LEU A 13 11.82 3.20 -46.18
N PRO A 14 12.97 2.96 -45.54
CA PRO A 14 13.22 1.78 -44.73
C PRO A 14 12.21 1.72 -43.59
N LEU A 15 11.47 0.63 -43.48
CA LEU A 15 10.63 0.29 -42.36
C LEU A 15 11.53 0.06 -41.14
N PHE A 16 11.75 1.11 -40.35
CA PHE A 16 12.12 0.93 -38.96
C PHE A 16 10.94 0.24 -38.25
N PRO A 17 11.17 -0.77 -37.43
CA PRO A 17 10.10 -1.40 -36.66
C PRO A 17 9.59 -0.37 -35.64
N LEU A 18 8.47 0.28 -35.96
CA LEU A 18 7.63 0.98 -35.00
C LEU A 18 6.87 -0.09 -34.18
N ALA A 19 7.61 -0.84 -33.41
CA ALA A 19 7.09 -1.56 -32.24
C ALA A 19 7.36 -0.71 -30.99
N ALA A 20 6.92 0.54 -31.01
CA ALA A 20 6.50 1.20 -29.78
C ALA A 20 5.15 0.55 -29.44
N GLU A 21 5.22 -0.51 -28.64
CA GLU A 21 4.09 -1.18 -28.04
C GLU A 21 3.22 -0.10 -27.39
N CYS A 22 2.07 0.14 -28.01
CA CYS A 22 0.94 0.76 -27.32
C CYS A 22 0.54 -0.22 -26.23
N ARG A 23 1.20 -0.14 -25.06
CA ARG A 23 0.80 -0.87 -23.86
C ARG A 23 -0.57 -0.35 -23.49
N THR A 24 -1.57 -1.11 -23.80
CA THR A 24 -2.96 -0.80 -23.53
C THR A 24 -3.18 -0.82 -22.02
N ILE A 25 -4.20 -0.09 -21.55
CA ILE A 25 -4.66 -0.10 -20.16
C ILE A 25 -4.86 -1.54 -19.61
N ARG A 26 -5.15 -2.52 -20.48
CA ARG A 26 -5.17 -3.94 -20.15
C ARG A 26 -3.84 -4.49 -19.63
N ASP A 27 -2.69 -4.00 -20.14
CA ASP A 27 -1.37 -4.51 -19.72
C ASP A 27 -0.99 -4.01 -18.32
N MET A 28 -1.45 -2.82 -17.92
CA MET A 28 -1.25 -2.33 -16.55
C MET A 28 -2.13 -3.10 -15.53
N ASN A 29 -3.39 -3.42 -15.87
CA ASN A 29 -4.26 -4.27 -15.07
C ASN A 29 -3.69 -5.68 -14.86
N TYR A 30 -3.07 -6.23 -15.90
CA TYR A 30 -2.46 -7.55 -15.86
C TYR A 30 -1.29 -7.61 -14.87
N ARG A 31 -0.51 -6.55 -14.74
CA ARG A 31 0.62 -6.47 -13.81
C ARG A 31 0.18 -6.45 -12.34
N HIS A 32 -0.85 -5.69 -11.99
CA HIS A 32 -1.30 -5.59 -10.60
C HIS A 32 -1.87 -6.92 -10.06
N GLN A 33 -2.53 -7.70 -10.88
CA GLN A 33 -3.01 -9.04 -10.52
C GLN A 33 -1.87 -10.01 -10.13
N PHE A 34 -0.68 -9.87 -10.69
CA PHE A 34 0.45 -10.76 -10.39
C PHE A 34 1.14 -10.47 -9.06
N HIS A 35 0.93 -9.30 -8.49
CA HIS A 35 1.61 -8.85 -7.27
C HIS A 35 0.79 -9.07 -6.00
N ALA A 36 -0.49 -9.40 -6.12
CA ALA A 36 -1.40 -9.50 -4.99
C ALA A 36 -0.95 -10.59 -3.98
N GLY A 37 -0.92 -10.22 -2.71
CA GLY A 37 -0.54 -11.11 -1.62
C GLY A 37 0.96 -11.30 -1.46
N ASN A 38 1.82 -10.52 -2.09
CA ASN A 38 3.26 -10.53 -1.89
C ASN A 38 3.65 -10.01 -0.48
N ALA A 39 4.93 -10.01 -0.16
CA ALA A 39 5.42 -9.57 1.15
C ALA A 39 5.09 -8.09 1.45
N ALA A 40 5.11 -7.21 0.43
CA ALA A 40 4.77 -5.80 0.59
C ALA A 40 3.27 -5.62 0.90
N ASP A 41 2.41 -6.34 0.20
CA ASP A 41 0.97 -6.38 0.48
C ASP A 41 0.68 -6.91 1.89
N CYS A 42 1.35 -7.96 2.31
CA CYS A 42 1.20 -8.51 3.66
C CYS A 42 1.50 -7.44 4.73
N MET A 43 2.61 -6.72 4.57
CA MET A 43 3.00 -5.65 5.49
C MET A 43 1.99 -4.50 5.49
N LYS A 44 1.61 -4.02 4.31
CA LYS A 44 0.68 -2.90 4.12
C LYS A 44 -0.71 -3.21 4.66
N HIS A 45 -1.25 -4.38 4.33
CA HIS A 45 -2.59 -4.78 4.74
C HIS A 45 -2.68 -5.10 6.24
N LEU A 46 -1.62 -5.68 6.82
CA LEU A 46 -1.51 -5.82 8.27
C LEU A 46 -1.56 -4.45 8.95
N ALA A 47 -0.76 -3.48 8.49
CA ALA A 47 -0.77 -2.13 9.04
C ALA A 47 -2.15 -1.47 8.94
N LEU A 48 -2.80 -1.58 7.79
CA LEU A 48 -4.15 -1.04 7.57
C LEU A 48 -5.15 -1.61 8.58
N VAL A 49 -5.18 -2.94 8.73
CA VAL A 49 -6.13 -3.61 9.63
C VAL A 49 -5.87 -3.22 11.08
N LEU A 50 -4.61 -3.22 11.54
CA LEU A 50 -4.25 -2.81 12.90
C LEU A 50 -4.61 -1.35 13.19
N ALA A 51 -4.41 -0.45 12.21
CA ALA A 51 -4.76 0.96 12.35
C ALA A 51 -6.28 1.16 12.41
N LEU A 52 -7.04 0.47 11.55
CA LEU A 52 -8.49 0.51 11.57
C LEU A 52 -9.06 -0.03 12.88
N GLU A 53 -8.61 -1.20 13.35
CA GLU A 53 -9.03 -1.73 14.65
C GLU A 53 -8.84 -0.72 15.77
N GLN A 54 -7.68 -0.07 15.83
CA GLN A 54 -7.38 0.90 16.86
C GLN A 54 -8.28 2.13 16.76
N LEU A 55 -8.53 2.63 15.56
CA LEU A 55 -9.42 3.78 15.35
C LEU A 55 -10.87 3.44 15.69
N LEU A 56 -11.31 2.21 15.41
CA LEU A 56 -12.66 1.74 15.64
C LEU A 56 -13.01 1.46 17.11
N GLN A 57 -12.02 1.44 18.01
CA GLN A 57 -12.27 1.38 19.46
C GLN A 57 -13.06 2.59 19.98
N LYS A 58 -13.06 3.72 19.24
CA LYS A 58 -13.87 4.88 19.56
C LYS A 58 -15.12 4.90 18.70
N ASP A 59 -16.26 5.20 19.32
CA ASP A 59 -17.58 5.18 18.62
C ASP A 59 -17.80 6.35 17.65
N ARG A 60 -16.90 7.34 17.60
CA ARG A 60 -16.99 8.45 16.64
C ARG A 60 -16.75 7.97 15.22
N ALA A 61 -17.54 8.50 14.27
CA ALA A 61 -17.41 8.21 12.85
C ALA A 61 -15.97 8.43 12.34
N LEU A 62 -15.55 7.58 11.41
CA LEU A 62 -14.25 7.57 10.76
C LEU A 62 -14.41 7.79 9.26
N TYR A 63 -13.51 8.58 8.68
CA TYR A 63 -13.34 8.68 7.24
C TYR A 63 -12.14 7.82 6.82
N TYR A 64 -12.37 6.90 5.91
CA TYR A 64 -11.30 6.11 5.28
C TYR A 64 -11.16 6.52 3.82
N VAL A 65 -9.94 6.76 3.40
CA VAL A 65 -9.59 7.05 2.00
C VAL A 65 -8.53 6.08 1.53
N ASP A 66 -8.78 5.44 0.40
CA ASP A 66 -7.81 4.61 -0.31
C ASP A 66 -7.53 5.25 -1.66
N THR A 67 -6.33 5.74 -1.85
CA THR A 67 -5.98 6.54 -3.04
C THR A 67 -5.64 5.72 -4.27
N HIS A 68 -5.38 4.43 -4.09
CA HIS A 68 -5.00 3.49 -5.16
C HIS A 68 -5.67 2.13 -4.87
N ALA A 69 -7.02 2.12 -4.94
CA ALA A 69 -7.82 1.05 -4.37
C ALA A 69 -7.71 -0.30 -5.11
N GLY A 70 -7.41 -0.31 -6.41
CA GLY A 70 -7.36 -1.53 -7.21
C GLY A 70 -8.70 -2.23 -7.32
N ALA A 71 -8.69 -3.51 -7.72
CA ALA A 71 -9.91 -4.32 -7.91
C ALA A 71 -10.53 -4.84 -6.59
N GLY A 72 -9.80 -4.76 -5.49
CA GLY A 72 -10.24 -5.16 -4.16
C GLY A 72 -10.18 -6.66 -3.89
N ARG A 73 -10.42 -7.52 -4.85
CA ARG A 73 -10.33 -9.00 -4.73
C ARG A 73 -9.42 -9.56 -5.80
N TYR A 74 -8.56 -10.50 -5.42
CA TYR A 74 -7.57 -11.10 -6.31
C TYR A 74 -7.57 -12.63 -6.18
N ASP A 75 -7.57 -13.30 -7.34
CA ASP A 75 -7.41 -14.76 -7.43
C ASP A 75 -5.92 -15.13 -7.31
N LEU A 76 -5.57 -15.87 -6.27
CA LEU A 76 -4.19 -16.27 -5.99
C LEU A 76 -3.68 -17.43 -6.86
N GLY A 77 -4.55 -18.06 -7.64
CA GLY A 77 -4.12 -19.07 -8.63
C GLY A 77 -3.26 -18.49 -9.74
N GLN A 78 -3.33 -17.15 -9.94
CA GLN A 78 -2.63 -16.43 -11.00
C GLN A 78 -1.45 -15.58 -10.48
N THR A 79 -1.15 -15.61 -9.18
CA THR A 79 -0.14 -14.74 -8.56
C THR A 79 1.09 -15.51 -8.10
N ALA A 80 2.17 -15.49 -8.90
CA ALA A 80 3.43 -16.12 -8.50
C ALA A 80 4.04 -15.47 -7.25
N GLU A 81 3.85 -14.16 -7.05
CA GLU A 81 4.40 -13.44 -5.90
C GLU A 81 3.72 -13.75 -4.56
N ALA A 82 2.49 -14.27 -4.56
CA ALA A 82 1.83 -14.75 -3.36
C ALA A 82 2.60 -15.90 -2.68
N GLU A 83 3.37 -16.67 -3.43
CA GLU A 83 4.27 -17.71 -2.90
C GLU A 83 5.33 -17.14 -1.95
N MET A 84 5.75 -15.89 -2.20
CA MET A 84 6.73 -15.19 -1.37
C MET A 84 6.07 -14.29 -0.30
N GLY A 85 4.77 -14.35 -0.17
CA GLY A 85 3.96 -13.54 0.72
C GLY A 85 2.99 -14.37 1.54
N ILE A 86 1.70 -14.13 1.31
CA ILE A 86 0.61 -14.69 2.12
C ILE A 86 0.60 -16.22 2.16
N LYS A 87 1.02 -16.90 1.09
CA LYS A 87 1.05 -18.38 1.06
C LYS A 87 2.07 -18.95 2.03
N ARG A 88 3.15 -18.23 2.37
CA ARG A 88 4.10 -18.63 3.43
C ARG A 88 3.53 -18.46 4.83
N LEU A 89 2.69 -17.44 5.05
CA LEU A 89 2.05 -17.21 6.33
C LEU A 89 0.88 -18.16 6.59
N TRP A 90 0.19 -18.58 5.54
CA TRP A 90 -1.07 -19.30 5.63
C TRP A 90 -1.02 -20.61 6.41
N PRO A 91 -0.01 -21.48 6.26
CA PRO A 91 0.10 -22.72 7.04
C PRO A 91 0.18 -22.47 8.55
N GLN A 92 0.81 -21.35 8.95
CA GLN A 92 1.06 -21.01 10.36
C GLN A 92 0.04 -19.98 10.92
N ARG A 93 -0.98 -19.59 10.16
CA ARG A 93 -1.92 -18.51 10.47
C ARG A 93 -2.53 -18.59 11.86
N ARG A 94 -2.73 -19.80 12.39
CA ARG A 94 -3.31 -20.01 13.74
C ARG A 94 -2.31 -19.71 14.87
N ALA A 95 -1.03 -19.86 14.62
CA ALA A 95 0.04 -19.61 15.59
C ALA A 95 0.48 -18.13 15.60
N LEU A 96 0.18 -17.38 14.55
CA LEU A 96 0.55 -15.98 14.39
C LEU A 96 -0.51 -15.06 15.02
N LEU A 97 -0.59 -15.05 16.35
CA LEU A 97 -1.66 -14.38 17.09
C LEU A 97 -1.71 -12.87 16.83
N GLU A 98 -0.56 -12.23 16.69
CA GLU A 98 -0.44 -10.79 16.44
C GLU A 98 -0.96 -10.39 15.03
N LEU A 99 -1.05 -11.35 14.11
CA LEU A 99 -1.55 -11.15 12.75
C LEU A 99 -3.03 -11.54 12.60
N ARG A 100 -3.63 -12.15 13.62
CA ARG A 100 -5.01 -12.65 13.58
C ARG A 100 -6.04 -11.63 13.09
N PRO A 101 -6.00 -10.35 13.51
CA PRO A 101 -6.97 -9.37 13.03
C PRO A 101 -7.08 -9.31 11.51
N TRP A 102 -5.96 -9.44 10.80
CA TRP A 102 -5.90 -9.47 9.35
C TRP A 102 -6.14 -10.88 8.78
N LEU A 103 -5.48 -11.90 9.33
CA LEU A 103 -5.58 -13.28 8.83
C LEU A 103 -6.99 -13.85 8.98
N ASP A 104 -7.74 -13.49 10.02
CA ASP A 104 -9.11 -13.93 10.24
C ASP A 104 -10.06 -13.35 9.16
N LEU A 105 -9.81 -12.16 8.64
CA LEU A 105 -10.56 -11.60 7.49
C LEU A 105 -10.31 -12.43 6.21
N LEU A 106 -9.07 -12.83 5.97
CA LEU A 106 -8.72 -13.69 4.83
C LEU A 106 -9.28 -15.12 5.02
N LEU A 107 -9.30 -15.61 6.25
CA LEU A 107 -9.88 -16.92 6.58
C LEU A 107 -11.39 -16.93 6.32
N ALA A 108 -12.09 -15.88 6.71
CA ALA A 108 -13.52 -15.72 6.45
C ALA A 108 -13.83 -15.66 4.94
N GLU A 109 -12.96 -15.01 4.14
CA GLU A 109 -13.10 -14.97 2.69
C GLU A 109 -12.96 -16.35 2.05
N ASN A 110 -12.04 -17.16 2.55
CA ASN A 110 -11.65 -18.44 1.94
C ASN A 110 -12.35 -19.67 2.56
N SER A 111 -13.38 -19.48 3.39
CA SER A 111 -14.20 -20.56 3.99
C SER A 111 -13.40 -21.69 4.68
N GLY A 112 -12.18 -21.39 5.11
CA GLY A 112 -11.48 -22.22 6.10
C GLY A 112 -10.17 -22.89 5.74
N LYS A 113 -9.96 -23.61 4.63
CA LYS A 113 -8.76 -24.45 4.50
C LYS A 113 -7.75 -23.98 3.46
N GLU A 114 -8.20 -23.75 2.27
CA GLU A 114 -7.33 -23.37 1.15
C GLU A 114 -7.42 -21.87 0.89
N LEU A 115 -6.32 -21.29 0.50
CA LEU A 115 -6.22 -19.87 0.20
C LEU A 115 -6.33 -19.68 -1.32
N HIS A 116 -7.50 -19.23 -1.79
CA HIS A 116 -7.78 -18.99 -3.21
C HIS A 116 -7.85 -17.52 -3.54
N SER A 117 -8.39 -16.75 -2.60
CA SER A 117 -8.72 -15.34 -2.79
C SER A 117 -7.98 -14.47 -1.79
N TYR A 118 -7.46 -13.35 -2.26
CA TYR A 118 -6.81 -12.36 -1.44
C TYR A 118 -7.63 -11.07 -1.43
N LEU A 119 -7.80 -10.49 -0.25
CA LEU A 119 -8.48 -9.22 -0.06
C LEU A 119 -7.48 -8.07 -0.14
N GLY A 120 -7.69 -7.17 -1.08
CA GLY A 120 -7.01 -5.89 -1.11
C GLY A 120 -7.53 -4.92 -0.05
N SER A 121 -6.84 -3.81 0.10
CA SER A 121 -7.13 -2.75 1.08
C SER A 121 -8.60 -2.32 1.12
N PRO A 122 -9.32 -2.08 -0.03
CA PRO A 122 -10.69 -1.61 0.03
C PRO A 122 -11.66 -2.63 0.63
N LEU A 123 -11.45 -3.93 0.35
CA LEU A 123 -12.32 -4.97 0.92
C LEU A 123 -11.99 -5.25 2.39
N LEU A 124 -10.73 -5.18 2.78
CA LEU A 124 -10.32 -5.26 4.20
C LEU A 124 -10.97 -4.13 4.99
N ALA A 125 -10.88 -2.90 4.50
CA ALA A 125 -11.50 -1.74 5.13
C ALA A 125 -13.02 -1.86 5.18
N ALA A 126 -13.66 -2.25 4.07
CA ALA A 126 -15.12 -2.41 4.01
C ALA A 126 -15.65 -3.47 4.98
N ARG A 127 -14.87 -4.48 5.35
CA ARG A 127 -15.26 -5.50 6.33
C ARG A 127 -15.18 -5.03 7.78
N LEU A 128 -14.31 -4.08 8.07
CA LEU A 128 -14.08 -3.56 9.41
C LEU A 128 -14.94 -2.32 9.70
N LEU A 129 -15.11 -1.44 8.72
CA LEU A 129 -15.78 -0.16 8.90
C LEU A 129 -17.29 -0.33 9.14
N ARG A 130 -17.84 0.55 9.97
CA ARG A 130 -19.23 0.52 10.45
C ARG A 130 -20.16 1.33 9.53
N PRO A 131 -21.47 1.20 9.65
CA PRO A 131 -22.43 1.96 8.84
C PRO A 131 -22.28 3.50 8.93
N GLN A 132 -21.84 4.02 10.10
CA GLN A 132 -21.62 5.44 10.31
C GLN A 132 -20.28 5.94 9.75
N ASP A 133 -19.37 5.05 9.33
CA ASP A 133 -18.07 5.39 8.78
C ASP A 133 -18.19 5.64 7.27
N THR A 134 -17.37 6.55 6.74
CA THR A 134 -17.38 6.93 5.32
C THR A 134 -16.17 6.35 4.62
N ILE A 135 -16.36 5.78 3.43
CA ILE A 135 -15.33 5.10 2.65
C ILE A 135 -15.22 5.75 1.28
N PHE A 136 -14.07 6.32 0.96
CA PHE A 136 -13.70 6.82 -0.36
C PHE A 136 -12.60 5.94 -0.96
N LEU A 137 -12.87 5.37 -2.11
CA LEU A 137 -11.97 4.46 -2.83
C LEU A 137 -11.69 5.03 -4.21
N LEU A 138 -10.45 5.39 -4.46
CA LEU A 138 -10.05 6.02 -5.71
C LEU A 138 -9.30 5.00 -6.58
N GLU A 139 -9.75 4.88 -7.80
CA GLU A 139 -9.12 4.05 -8.82
C GLU A 139 -9.22 4.76 -10.17
N LYS A 140 -8.07 5.10 -10.75
CA LYS A 140 -8.05 5.89 -11.98
C LYS A 140 -8.42 5.12 -13.24
N VAL A 141 -8.35 3.78 -13.19
CA VAL A 141 -8.68 2.91 -14.32
C VAL A 141 -10.16 2.52 -14.26
N PRO A 142 -11.01 2.97 -15.20
CA PRO A 142 -12.46 2.75 -15.12
C PRO A 142 -12.87 1.28 -15.05
N GLY A 143 -12.15 0.38 -15.74
CA GLY A 143 -12.41 -1.06 -15.71
C GLY A 143 -12.20 -1.66 -14.32
N ILE A 144 -11.09 -1.32 -13.67
CA ILE A 144 -10.77 -1.77 -12.31
C ILE A 144 -11.76 -1.19 -11.29
N ALA A 145 -12.09 0.09 -11.41
CA ALA A 145 -13.10 0.72 -10.56
C ALA A 145 -14.47 0.03 -10.67
N GLN A 146 -14.82 -0.48 -11.87
CA GLN A 146 -16.04 -1.25 -12.07
C GLN A 146 -15.98 -2.62 -11.38
N GLU A 147 -14.87 -3.32 -11.47
CA GLU A 147 -14.63 -4.58 -10.74
C GLU A 147 -14.72 -4.36 -9.22
N LEU A 148 -14.13 -3.27 -8.74
CA LEU A 148 -14.20 -2.89 -7.32
C LEU A 148 -15.64 -2.63 -6.87
N ARG A 149 -16.45 -1.92 -7.66
CA ARG A 149 -17.88 -1.69 -7.35
C ARG A 149 -18.65 -3.01 -7.24
N GLN A 150 -18.38 -3.96 -8.13
CA GLN A 150 -19.00 -5.29 -8.08
C GLN A 150 -18.60 -6.03 -6.81
N SER A 151 -17.32 -5.97 -6.42
CA SER A 151 -16.81 -6.59 -5.19
C SER A 151 -17.41 -5.98 -3.92
N LEU A 152 -17.86 -4.72 -3.97
CA LEU A 152 -18.44 -3.96 -2.87
C LEU A 152 -19.97 -3.87 -2.92
N ALA A 153 -20.65 -4.66 -3.75
CA ALA A 153 -22.11 -4.57 -3.91
C ALA A 153 -22.90 -4.70 -2.58
N ALA A 154 -22.35 -5.44 -1.61
CA ALA A 154 -22.92 -5.56 -0.27
C ALA A 154 -22.61 -4.37 0.68
N ARG A 155 -21.92 -3.33 0.20
CA ARG A 155 -21.48 -2.15 0.97
C ARG A 155 -21.82 -0.85 0.23
N PRO A 156 -23.10 -0.48 0.09
CA PRO A 156 -23.55 0.64 -0.73
C PRO A 156 -23.06 2.01 -0.23
N GLN A 157 -22.62 2.14 1.03
CA GLN A 157 -22.03 3.36 1.58
C GLN A 157 -20.58 3.61 1.12
N SER A 158 -19.97 2.69 0.37
CA SER A 158 -18.63 2.87 -0.18
C SER A 158 -18.69 3.67 -1.48
N SER A 159 -17.98 4.80 -1.54
CA SER A 159 -17.89 5.64 -2.73
C SER A 159 -16.66 5.24 -3.55
N VAL A 160 -16.87 4.59 -4.71
CA VAL A 160 -15.80 4.28 -5.66
C VAL A 160 -15.73 5.37 -6.73
N LEU A 161 -14.66 6.16 -6.70
CA LEU A 161 -14.42 7.29 -7.60
C LEU A 161 -13.42 6.91 -8.69
N VAL A 162 -13.76 7.19 -9.96
CA VAL A 162 -12.81 7.06 -11.07
C VAL A 162 -12.00 8.33 -11.14
N GLU A 163 -10.91 8.37 -10.37
CA GLU A 163 -10.12 9.57 -10.16
C GLU A 163 -8.68 9.25 -9.77
N ASP A 164 -7.78 10.20 -10.05
CA ASP A 164 -6.39 10.14 -9.62
C ASP A 164 -6.28 10.46 -8.12
N GLY A 165 -5.69 9.54 -7.35
CA GLY A 165 -5.56 9.65 -5.90
C GLY A 165 -4.73 10.85 -5.45
N TYR A 166 -3.73 11.24 -6.22
CA TYR A 166 -2.91 12.41 -5.91
C TYR A 166 -3.70 13.72 -6.06
N GLN A 167 -4.51 13.83 -7.11
CA GLN A 167 -5.39 15.00 -7.31
C GLN A 167 -6.44 15.10 -6.21
N PHE A 168 -6.98 13.95 -5.77
CA PHE A 168 -7.92 13.93 -4.66
C PHE A 168 -7.29 14.47 -3.38
N LEU A 169 -6.07 14.04 -3.05
CA LEU A 169 -5.36 14.48 -1.85
C LEU A 169 -5.05 15.99 -1.85
N GLN A 170 -4.90 16.60 -3.02
CA GLN A 170 -4.63 18.05 -3.15
C GLN A 170 -5.89 18.92 -2.95
N ARG A 171 -7.07 18.31 -3.02
CA ARG A 171 -8.33 19.02 -2.80
C ARG A 171 -8.59 19.24 -1.31
N LYS A 172 -9.58 20.10 -1.03
CA LYS A 172 -10.02 20.32 0.35
C LYS A 172 -10.48 19.01 0.99
N ALA A 173 -10.21 18.87 2.28
CA ALA A 173 -10.66 17.77 3.12
C ALA A 173 -12.16 17.45 2.95
N PRO A 174 -12.59 16.23 3.34
CA PRO A 174 -14.01 15.87 3.40
C PRO A 174 -14.85 16.93 4.11
N PRO A 175 -16.14 17.09 3.78
CA PRO A 175 -17.00 18.17 4.25
C PRO A 175 -17.11 18.32 5.77
N ALA A 176 -16.82 17.26 6.50
CA ALA A 176 -16.74 17.27 7.96
C ALA A 176 -15.34 16.81 8.36
N PRO A 177 -14.43 17.72 8.75
CA PRO A 177 -13.08 17.38 9.17
C PRO A 177 -13.13 16.57 10.47
N GLY A 178 -13.28 15.27 10.34
CA GLY A 178 -13.29 14.30 11.42
C GLY A 178 -11.99 13.52 11.46
N ARG A 179 -11.98 12.45 12.27
CA ARG A 179 -10.89 11.49 12.30
C ARG A 179 -10.81 10.79 10.94
N GLY A 180 -9.62 10.67 10.39
CA GLY A 180 -9.38 10.02 9.12
C GLY A 180 -8.21 9.07 9.14
N LEU A 181 -8.30 8.04 8.29
CA LEU A 181 -7.20 7.20 7.89
C LEU A 181 -7.10 7.21 6.38
N VAL A 182 -5.94 7.56 5.87
CA VAL A 182 -5.65 7.59 4.43
C VAL A 182 -4.59 6.55 4.13
N LEU A 183 -4.90 5.61 3.24
CA LEU A 183 -3.93 4.71 2.65
C LEU A 183 -3.47 5.25 1.31
N VAL A 184 -2.15 5.34 1.11
CA VAL A 184 -1.52 5.79 -0.13
C VAL A 184 -0.55 4.72 -0.60
N ASP A 185 -0.89 4.06 -1.70
CA ASP A 185 -0.18 2.89 -2.22
C ASP A 185 0.10 3.03 -3.73
N PRO A 186 0.94 3.98 -4.12
CA PRO A 186 1.21 4.25 -5.53
C PRO A 186 2.14 3.22 -6.16
N PRO A 187 2.13 3.05 -7.48
CA PRO A 187 2.95 2.06 -8.18
C PRO A 187 4.44 2.44 -8.24
N PHE A 188 4.82 3.69 -8.03
CA PHE A 188 6.19 4.20 -8.14
C PHE A 188 6.87 3.90 -9.49
N GLU A 189 6.10 3.95 -10.57
CA GLU A 189 6.58 3.70 -11.94
C GLU A 189 6.87 4.99 -12.73
N ALA A 190 6.16 6.07 -12.43
CA ALA A 190 6.28 7.30 -13.19
C ALA A 190 7.49 8.16 -12.75
N VAL A 191 8.13 8.80 -13.73
CA VAL A 191 9.13 9.82 -13.46
C VAL A 191 8.47 11.00 -12.73
N GLY A 192 9.05 11.45 -11.62
CA GLY A 192 8.48 12.56 -10.83
C GLY A 192 7.40 12.15 -9.84
N GLU A 193 7.06 10.87 -9.75
CA GLU A 193 5.99 10.40 -8.84
C GLU A 193 6.28 10.67 -7.36
N TRP A 194 7.56 10.66 -6.96
CA TRP A 194 7.96 11.02 -5.60
C TRP A 194 7.68 12.48 -5.24
N GLU A 195 7.90 13.38 -6.18
CA GLU A 195 7.61 14.81 -6.05
C GLU A 195 6.10 15.04 -6.00
N GLN A 196 5.35 14.38 -6.89
CA GLN A 196 3.88 14.43 -6.89
C GLN A 196 3.29 13.90 -5.58
N LEU A 197 3.80 12.77 -5.08
CA LEU A 197 3.43 12.21 -3.77
C LEU A 197 3.70 13.23 -2.65
N ALA A 198 4.90 13.83 -2.64
CA ALA A 198 5.28 14.78 -1.61
C ALA A 198 4.35 16.01 -1.58
N ASP A 199 4.06 16.59 -2.74
CA ASP A 199 3.19 17.77 -2.85
C ASP A 199 1.75 17.44 -2.47
N SER A 200 1.26 16.26 -2.86
CA SER A 200 -0.08 15.79 -2.51
C SER A 200 -0.24 15.52 -1.01
N LEU A 201 0.76 14.91 -0.36
CA LEU A 201 0.74 14.66 1.08
C LEU A 201 0.83 15.96 1.90
N LEU A 202 1.64 16.93 1.47
CA LEU A 202 1.73 18.24 2.12
C LEU A 202 0.39 18.98 2.05
N ALA A 203 -0.24 18.99 0.88
CA ALA A 203 -1.56 19.61 0.69
C ALA A 203 -2.63 18.89 1.52
N ALA A 204 -2.65 17.55 1.49
CA ALA A 204 -3.60 16.75 2.24
C ALA A 204 -3.48 16.98 3.75
N GLN A 205 -2.27 17.10 4.27
CA GLN A 205 -2.04 17.33 5.69
C GLN A 205 -2.45 18.72 6.13
N GLN A 206 -2.23 19.74 5.29
CA GLN A 206 -2.73 21.10 5.55
C GLN A 206 -4.25 21.15 5.54
N ASN A 207 -4.88 20.48 4.58
CA ASN A 207 -6.32 20.46 4.41
C ASN A 207 -7.04 19.58 5.45
N TRP A 208 -6.36 18.55 5.95
CA TRP A 208 -6.94 17.57 6.87
C TRP A 208 -5.95 17.18 7.99
N PRO A 209 -5.61 18.10 8.90
CA PRO A 209 -4.56 17.90 9.91
C PRO A 209 -4.89 16.82 10.96
N GLN A 210 -6.16 16.38 11.06
CA GLN A 210 -6.55 15.29 11.97
C GLN A 210 -6.43 13.89 11.36
N ALA A 211 -6.21 13.77 10.06
CA ALA A 211 -6.03 12.47 9.41
C ALA A 211 -4.66 11.86 9.73
N SER A 212 -4.64 10.54 9.87
CA SER A 212 -3.43 9.73 9.88
C SER A 212 -3.22 9.14 8.48
N PHE A 213 -1.97 9.03 8.04
CA PHE A 213 -1.66 8.49 6.73
C PHE A 213 -0.74 7.27 6.88
N LEU A 214 -1.06 6.23 6.13
CA LEU A 214 -0.22 5.07 5.86
C LEU A 214 0.23 5.18 4.41
N VAL A 215 1.50 5.46 4.17
CA VAL A 215 2.05 5.63 2.81
C VAL A 215 3.03 4.51 2.56
N TRP A 216 2.66 3.59 1.68
CA TRP A 216 3.58 2.53 1.27
C TRP A 216 4.66 3.08 0.32
N TYR A 217 5.87 2.51 0.42
CA TYR A 217 6.95 2.77 -0.53
C TYR A 217 7.90 1.58 -0.67
N PRO A 218 8.45 1.35 -1.87
CA PRO A 218 9.47 0.34 -2.09
C PRO A 218 10.81 0.82 -1.52
N VAL A 219 11.47 -0.01 -0.73
CA VAL A 219 12.82 0.30 -0.24
C VAL A 219 13.82 -0.09 -1.32
N LYS A 220 14.10 0.85 -2.22
CA LYS A 220 15.16 0.75 -3.26
C LYS A 220 16.25 1.77 -3.00
N ILE A 221 15.87 3.01 -2.74
CA ILE A 221 16.76 4.16 -2.57
C ILE A 221 16.33 4.95 -1.34
N ARG A 222 17.10 4.86 -0.26
CA ARG A 222 16.75 5.47 1.04
C ARG A 222 16.67 7.01 1.02
N GLY A 223 17.36 7.68 0.11
CA GLY A 223 17.42 9.15 0.08
C GLY A 223 16.08 9.84 -0.21
N LYS A 224 15.19 9.24 -0.99
CA LYS A 224 13.93 9.87 -1.39
C LYS A 224 12.95 9.96 -0.23
N ILE A 225 12.79 8.89 0.54
CA ILE A 225 11.89 8.88 1.70
C ILE A 225 12.36 9.82 2.81
N SER A 226 13.66 9.95 3.01
CA SER A 226 14.22 10.89 4.00
C SER A 226 13.92 12.34 3.62
N ARG A 227 14.01 12.72 2.36
CA ARG A 227 13.64 14.07 1.88
C ARG A 227 12.16 14.34 2.04
N LEU A 228 11.31 13.37 1.69
CA LEU A 228 9.86 13.47 1.89
C LEU A 228 9.52 13.67 3.37
N GLY A 229 10.08 12.83 4.22
CA GLY A 229 9.88 12.94 5.66
C GLY A 229 10.32 14.28 6.23
N GLN A 230 11.47 14.82 5.78
CA GLN A 230 11.95 16.15 6.19
C GLN A 230 10.99 17.29 5.80
N ARG A 231 10.32 17.19 4.66
CA ARG A 231 9.29 18.18 4.26
C ARG A 231 8.05 18.11 5.13
N LEU A 232 7.61 16.89 5.50
CA LEU A 232 6.38 16.66 6.27
C LEU A 232 6.54 16.93 7.76
N GLN A 233 7.71 16.61 8.34
CA GLN A 233 7.95 16.76 9.78
C GLN A 233 7.86 18.20 10.29
N ALA A 234 7.95 19.19 9.42
CA ALA A 234 7.73 20.60 9.79
C ALA A 234 6.29 20.86 10.27
N GLN A 235 5.35 19.98 9.92
CA GLN A 235 3.92 20.15 10.17
C GLN A 235 3.37 19.11 11.18
N THR A 236 3.94 17.91 11.24
CA THR A 236 3.42 16.82 12.09
C THR A 236 4.48 15.77 12.41
N ALA A 237 4.16 14.88 13.36
CA ALA A 237 4.98 13.70 13.64
C ALA A 237 5.00 12.75 12.43
N VAL A 238 6.20 12.29 12.06
CA VAL A 238 6.43 11.39 10.94
C VAL A 238 7.36 10.27 11.36
N GLN A 239 6.96 9.04 11.11
CA GLN A 239 7.75 7.83 11.39
C GLN A 239 7.90 6.99 10.12
N THR A 240 8.96 6.23 10.02
CA THR A 240 9.11 5.17 9.02
C THR A 240 9.26 3.82 9.70
N VAL A 241 8.60 2.81 9.14
CA VAL A 241 8.78 1.40 9.51
C VAL A 241 9.17 0.66 8.25
N GLU A 242 10.33 0.01 8.27
CA GLU A 242 10.88 -0.72 7.13
C GLU A 242 11.12 -2.18 7.50
N LEU A 243 10.64 -3.10 6.67
CA LEU A 243 11.01 -4.51 6.66
C LEU A 243 11.99 -4.71 5.51
N LEU A 244 13.22 -5.07 5.83
CA LEU A 244 14.29 -5.31 4.89
C LEU A 244 14.59 -6.81 4.84
N TRP A 245 14.86 -7.33 3.68
CA TRP A 245 15.38 -8.68 3.48
C TRP A 245 16.79 -8.61 2.90
N GLU A 246 17.69 -9.41 3.46
CA GLU A 246 19.08 -9.48 3.02
C GLU A 246 19.17 -10.41 1.80
N GLU A 247 19.08 -9.86 0.60
CA GLU A 247 19.50 -10.51 -0.62
C GLU A 247 20.65 -9.73 -1.25
N GLU A 248 21.61 -10.41 -1.85
CA GLU A 248 22.62 -9.79 -2.72
C GLU A 248 21.91 -9.13 -3.91
N SER A 249 21.69 -7.84 -3.83
CA SER A 249 20.91 -7.11 -4.80
C SER A 249 21.71 -5.99 -5.43
N GLY A 250 21.66 -5.92 -6.75
CA GLY A 250 22.17 -4.78 -7.50
C GLY A 250 21.43 -3.47 -7.14
N PRO A 251 21.96 -2.32 -7.54
CA PRO A 251 21.52 -0.98 -7.09
C PRO A 251 20.06 -0.63 -7.42
N GLU A 252 19.40 -1.37 -8.29
CA GLU A 252 18.02 -1.13 -8.72
C GLU A 252 16.99 -2.10 -8.09
N ARG A 253 17.44 -3.06 -7.30
CA ARG A 253 16.57 -4.13 -6.78
C ARG A 253 15.81 -3.70 -5.53
N LEU A 254 14.57 -4.19 -5.38
CA LEU A 254 13.75 -4.01 -4.19
C LEU A 254 14.40 -4.76 -3.01
N ILE A 255 14.89 -4.03 -2.00
CA ILE A 255 15.55 -4.59 -0.82
C ILE A 255 14.64 -4.64 0.40
N GLY A 256 13.41 -4.16 0.28
CA GLY A 256 12.47 -4.15 1.39
C GLY A 256 11.17 -3.43 1.06
N SER A 257 10.29 -3.45 2.04
CA SER A 257 9.00 -2.75 2.03
C SER A 257 8.97 -1.75 3.18
N GLY A 258 8.51 -0.54 2.92
CA GLY A 258 8.44 0.54 3.89
C GLY A 258 7.06 1.15 4.01
N LEU A 259 6.73 1.63 5.21
CA LEU A 259 5.58 2.47 5.48
C LEU A 259 6.06 3.79 6.10
N LEU A 260 5.64 4.90 5.49
CA LEU A 260 5.72 6.21 6.08
C LEU A 260 4.39 6.48 6.82
N LEU A 261 4.50 6.72 8.11
CA LEU A 261 3.40 7.02 9.00
C LEU A 261 3.38 8.53 9.23
N ILE A 262 2.37 9.22 8.73
CA ILE A 262 2.17 10.65 9.00
C ILE A 262 1.09 10.78 10.05
N ARG A 263 1.40 11.48 11.14
CA ARG A 263 0.56 11.54 12.32
C ARG A 263 0.22 10.13 12.84
N PRO A 264 1.23 9.35 13.22
CA PRO A 264 1.04 7.98 13.68
C PRO A 264 0.06 7.94 14.87
N LEU A 265 -0.75 6.90 14.93
CA LEU A 265 -1.63 6.67 16.07
C LEU A 265 -0.77 6.30 17.29
N TRP A 266 -1.20 6.73 18.47
CA TRP A 266 -0.47 6.46 19.70
C TRP A 266 -0.34 4.94 19.97
N GLY A 267 0.89 4.46 20.21
CA GLY A 267 1.16 3.04 20.44
C GLY A 267 1.02 2.13 19.20
N PHE A 268 0.72 2.70 18.02
CA PHE A 268 0.55 1.91 16.80
C PHE A 268 1.87 1.30 16.32
N SER A 269 2.93 2.08 16.33
CA SER A 269 4.23 1.66 15.77
C SER A 269 4.81 0.48 16.54
N GLU A 270 4.69 0.47 17.87
CA GLU A 270 5.12 -0.63 18.72
C GLU A 270 4.31 -1.90 18.47
N ARG A 271 2.98 -1.77 18.38
CA ARG A 271 2.08 -2.88 18.05
C ARG A 271 2.39 -3.44 16.67
N PHE A 272 2.60 -2.57 15.69
CA PHE A 272 2.91 -2.97 14.32
C PHE A 272 4.28 -3.65 14.21
N LEU A 273 5.31 -3.13 14.89
CA LEU A 273 6.63 -3.76 14.95
C LEU A 273 6.59 -5.14 15.60
N ALA A 274 5.82 -5.32 16.66
CA ALA A 274 5.65 -6.62 17.30
C ALA A 274 5.03 -7.64 16.32
N ALA A 275 4.00 -7.23 15.58
CA ALA A 275 3.36 -8.06 14.57
C ALA A 275 4.30 -8.36 13.39
N LEU A 276 5.05 -7.36 12.90
CA LEU A 276 6.06 -7.55 11.85
C LEU A 276 7.18 -8.51 12.30
N GLY A 277 7.59 -8.46 13.56
CA GLY A 277 8.58 -9.39 14.13
C GLY A 277 8.13 -10.85 14.08
N ARG A 278 6.82 -11.11 14.11
CA ARG A 278 6.25 -12.45 13.90
C ARG A 278 6.10 -12.82 12.42
N MET A 279 5.82 -11.83 11.59
CA MET A 279 5.63 -12.02 10.15
C MET A 279 6.96 -12.20 9.40
N ALA A 280 7.96 -11.39 9.70
CA ALA A 280 9.21 -11.29 8.97
C ALA A 280 9.97 -12.64 8.81
N PRO A 281 10.11 -13.48 9.85
CA PRO A 281 10.78 -14.79 9.71
C PRO A 281 10.14 -15.72 8.68
N GLN A 282 8.85 -15.51 8.41
CA GLN A 282 8.10 -16.33 7.45
C GLN A 282 8.23 -15.81 6.02
N LEU A 283 8.38 -14.49 5.87
CA LEU A 283 8.46 -13.83 4.57
C LEU A 283 9.88 -13.77 4.01
N ALA A 284 10.87 -13.69 4.90
CA ALA A 284 12.25 -13.60 4.48
C ALA A 284 12.69 -14.85 3.73
N PRO A 285 13.38 -14.74 2.60
CA PRO A 285 14.12 -15.85 2.02
C PRO A 285 15.19 -16.32 3.02
N ALA A 286 15.85 -17.43 2.74
CA ALA A 286 16.81 -18.08 3.65
C ALA A 286 17.96 -17.18 4.16
N GLY A 287 18.07 -15.94 3.67
CA GLY A 287 19.16 -15.01 3.92
C GLY A 287 19.08 -14.20 5.20
N GLY A 288 17.96 -13.83 5.67
CA GLY A 288 17.83 -12.92 6.83
C GLY A 288 16.88 -11.75 6.60
N TRP A 289 16.53 -11.08 7.67
CA TRP A 289 15.65 -9.92 7.65
C TRP A 289 16.03 -8.93 8.76
N SER A 290 15.65 -7.68 8.60
CA SER A 290 15.72 -6.70 9.67
C SER A 290 14.51 -5.76 9.65
N LEU A 291 14.13 -5.31 10.84
CA LEU A 291 13.11 -4.27 11.03
C LEU A 291 13.79 -2.99 11.47
N GLN A 292 13.39 -1.88 10.88
CA GLN A 292 13.89 -0.56 11.25
C GLN A 292 12.69 0.37 11.45
N MET A 293 12.67 1.05 12.59
CA MET A 293 11.78 2.17 12.82
C MET A 293 12.63 3.43 13.03
N ARG A 294 12.18 4.54 12.48
CA ARG A 294 12.83 5.83 12.64
C ARG A 294 11.78 6.90 12.87
N ASP A 295 11.93 7.64 13.95
CA ASP A 295 11.28 8.93 14.11
C ASP A 295 12.01 9.96 13.27
N LEU A 296 11.30 10.58 12.36
CA LEU A 296 11.82 11.71 11.61
C LEU A 296 11.53 12.97 12.45
N ALA A 297 12.25 13.13 13.57
CA ALA A 297 12.04 14.20 14.53
C ALA A 297 12.41 15.58 13.96
N GLN A 298 11.75 16.64 14.45
CA GLN A 298 12.12 18.04 14.16
C GLN A 298 13.58 18.28 14.49
N ARG A 299 14.31 19.02 13.63
CA ARG A 299 15.67 19.46 13.88
C ARG A 299 15.69 20.28 15.18
N GLY A 300 16.20 19.71 16.26
CA GLY A 300 16.31 20.39 17.57
C GLY A 300 16.49 19.46 18.76
N SER A 301 16.00 18.23 18.69
CA SER A 301 16.30 17.20 19.68
C SER A 301 17.50 16.37 19.23
N ARG A 302 18.52 16.23 20.09
CA ARG A 302 19.63 15.31 19.84
C ARG A 302 19.05 13.93 19.48
N PRO A 303 19.61 13.22 18.48
CA PRO A 303 19.14 11.89 18.14
C PRO A 303 19.33 11.00 19.38
N GLN A 304 18.24 10.62 20.01
CA GLN A 304 18.23 9.42 20.82
C GLN A 304 18.49 8.27 19.86
N ASN A 305 19.53 7.51 20.13
CA ASN A 305 20.03 6.43 19.29
C ASN A 305 19.14 5.18 19.46
N ASP A 306 17.85 5.30 19.18
CA ASP A 306 16.88 4.20 19.23
C ASP A 306 16.79 3.50 17.87
N GLN A 307 17.94 2.94 17.46
CA GLN A 307 17.93 1.87 16.46
C GLN A 307 17.60 0.56 17.17
N GLN A 308 16.33 0.27 17.36
CA GLN A 308 15.91 -1.11 17.67
C GLN A 308 16.11 -1.95 16.39
N ARG A 309 17.31 -2.49 16.23
CA ARG A 309 17.58 -3.54 15.24
C ARG A 309 17.18 -4.87 15.88
N LEU A 310 15.98 -5.32 15.59
CA LEU A 310 15.61 -6.72 15.79
C LEU A 310 16.10 -7.48 14.55
N GLY A 311 17.18 -8.19 14.66
CA GLY A 311 17.74 -9.01 13.60
C GLY A 311 18.17 -10.37 14.13
N ASN A 312 17.88 -11.40 13.39
CA ASN A 312 18.35 -12.75 13.69
C ASN A 312 19.66 -12.98 12.91
N ARG A 313 20.81 -12.64 13.54
CA ARG A 313 22.10 -13.13 13.02
C ARG A 313 22.23 -14.59 13.44
N ARG A 314 22.14 -15.50 12.48
CA ARG A 314 22.62 -16.88 12.71
C ARG A 314 24.13 -16.84 12.95
N LYS A 315 24.57 -17.41 14.08
CA LYS A 315 25.93 -17.88 14.28
C LYS A 315 26.19 -19.14 13.46
#